data_c8121f21358ac91b0340d3f9c8648785
#
_entry.id   c8121f21358ac91b0340d3f9c8648785
#
_cell.length_a   1.000
_cell.length_b   1.000
_cell.length_c   1.000
_cell.angle_alpha   90.00
_cell.angle_beta   90.00
_cell.angle_gamma   90.00
#
_symmetry.space_group_name_H-M   'P 1'
#
loop_
_entity.id
_entity.type
_entity.pdbx_description
1 polymer ?
#
loop_
_entity_poly.entity_id
_entity_poly.type
_entity_poly.pdbx_seq_one_letter_code
_entity_poly.pdbx_strand_id
1 'polypeptide(L)'
;MIQALRVSVLVVFIWASTGSVPVAFGADSAEQIYAKLAKLPADQRAKQLEEGARKEGSLNFVHTWRGKIARDHVNLFQKRYPFVKVEMGDIGSQDAAERFIAEETAGRHLTDILTLGVPDMAVILKQNLVTSYPTPATKKILKQYQNFIEPQNRWTPWYWAEHGISYNTDLVKPDKAPKAWFDLCKADFKGQVSFDPPETRFMAGLYVMMGEAKTKEWFKCMGQNQPIIQQGHTQRMELMLTGDHAVQGDNYFYTGVEAKKKDPKTPFAMVLTAPVLSFAGAMMINKNTQHPYASALFVDWTLGEDSQNLINSILRGPLTIKHPYLPDDVKLVTYNIVGDDITKRLHEAWNQSIGRMK
;
A
#
# COMPACT_ATOMS: atom_id res chain seq x y z
N MET A 1 15.59 -61.57 -71.03
CA MET A 1 16.08 -60.42 -70.28
C MET A 1 15.30 -60.30 -68.99
N ILE A 2 15.84 -60.83 -67.91
CA ILE A 2 15.20 -60.86 -66.58
C ILE A 2 16.09 -60.01 -65.68
N GLN A 3 15.58 -58.87 -65.27
CA GLN A 3 16.23 -57.98 -64.32
C GLN A 3 15.99 -58.42 -62.85
N ALA A 4 17.01 -58.81 -62.13
CA ALA A 4 16.94 -59.20 -60.74
C ALA A 4 16.89 -57.96 -59.84
N LEU A 5 15.86 -57.85 -59.02
CA LEU A 5 15.65 -56.85 -58.02
C LEU A 5 16.46 -57.19 -56.75
N ARG A 6 17.47 -56.41 -56.41
CA ARG A 6 18.21 -56.53 -55.13
C ARG A 6 17.47 -55.79 -54.05
N VAL A 7 16.94 -56.50 -53.07
CA VAL A 7 16.40 -55.94 -51.83
C VAL A 7 17.52 -55.81 -50.82
N SER A 8 17.87 -54.56 -50.46
CA SER A 8 18.81 -54.27 -49.38
C SER A 8 18.05 -54.13 -48.08
N VAL A 9 18.28 -55.00 -47.14
CA VAL A 9 17.73 -54.95 -45.77
C VAL A 9 18.58 -54.00 -44.96
N LEU A 10 18.04 -52.87 -44.56
CA LEU A 10 18.67 -51.92 -43.67
C LEU A 10 18.38 -52.32 -42.20
N VAL A 11 19.38 -52.83 -41.50
CA VAL A 11 19.26 -53.14 -40.06
C VAL A 11 19.55 -51.85 -39.29
N VAL A 12 18.45 -51.27 -38.71
CA VAL A 12 18.57 -50.13 -37.82
C VAL A 12 18.82 -50.61 -36.40
N PHE A 13 20.05 -50.36 -35.89
CA PHE A 13 20.39 -50.55 -34.49
C PHE A 13 19.79 -49.39 -33.68
N ILE A 14 18.74 -49.65 -32.90
CA ILE A 14 18.21 -48.71 -31.90
C ILE A 14 19.08 -48.84 -30.63
N TRP A 15 19.97 -47.90 -30.43
CA TRP A 15 20.65 -47.73 -29.14
C TRP A 15 19.65 -47.13 -28.15
N ALA A 16 19.14 -47.93 -27.24
CA ALA A 16 18.39 -47.43 -26.08
C ALA A 16 19.38 -46.84 -25.08
N SER A 17 19.66 -45.56 -25.20
CA SER A 17 20.35 -44.79 -24.14
C SER A 17 19.35 -44.61 -23.00
N THR A 18 19.52 -45.36 -21.90
CA THR A 18 18.89 -45.09 -20.62
C THR A 18 19.59 -43.84 -19.98
N GLY A 19 19.34 -42.69 -20.56
CA GLY A 19 19.70 -41.44 -19.92
C GLY A 19 18.77 -41.26 -18.72
N SER A 20 19.30 -41.45 -17.51
CA SER A 20 18.65 -40.93 -16.29
C SER A 20 18.50 -39.44 -16.46
N VAL A 21 17.25 -38.97 -16.70
CA VAL A 21 16.91 -37.56 -16.66
C VAL A 21 17.23 -37.13 -15.22
N PRO A 22 18.16 -36.18 -14.99
CA PRO A 22 18.36 -35.66 -13.65
C PRO A 22 17.02 -35.04 -13.25
N VAL A 23 16.42 -35.52 -12.18
CA VAL A 23 15.33 -34.84 -11.51
C VAL A 23 15.95 -33.53 -11.03
N ALA A 24 15.64 -32.45 -11.77
CA ALA A 24 15.97 -31.12 -11.31
C ALA A 24 15.19 -30.96 -9.99
N PHE A 25 15.87 -31.04 -8.86
CA PHE A 25 15.32 -30.54 -7.61
C PHE A 25 15.03 -29.08 -7.85
N GLY A 26 13.76 -28.76 -8.06
CA GLY A 26 13.31 -27.39 -8.26
C GLY A 26 13.82 -26.54 -7.10
N ALA A 27 14.29 -25.32 -7.39
CA ALA A 27 14.68 -24.37 -6.35
C ALA A 27 13.51 -24.22 -5.35
N ASP A 28 13.82 -24.10 -4.05
CA ASP A 28 12.81 -23.87 -3.02
C ASP A 28 11.91 -22.66 -3.40
N SER A 29 10.62 -22.78 -3.22
CA SER A 29 9.71 -21.64 -3.37
C SER A 29 9.99 -20.57 -2.30
N ALA A 30 9.59 -19.33 -2.55
CA ALA A 30 9.70 -18.25 -1.57
C ALA A 30 9.11 -18.65 -0.20
N GLU A 31 7.95 -19.30 -0.21
CA GLU A 31 7.29 -19.78 1.00
C GLU A 31 8.13 -20.82 1.77
N GLN A 32 8.77 -21.76 1.07
CA GLN A 32 9.67 -22.76 1.66
C GLN A 32 10.94 -22.10 2.25
N ILE A 33 11.50 -21.12 1.55
CA ILE A 33 12.64 -20.33 2.02
C ILE A 33 12.27 -19.61 3.30
N TYR A 34 11.14 -18.92 3.33
CA TYR A 34 10.70 -18.16 4.50
C TYR A 34 10.37 -19.05 5.70
N ALA A 35 9.78 -20.21 5.45
CA ALA A 35 9.53 -21.20 6.50
C ALA A 35 10.84 -21.76 7.10
N LYS A 36 11.91 -21.90 6.30
CA LYS A 36 13.25 -22.28 6.78
C LYS A 36 13.86 -21.15 7.60
N LEU A 37 13.86 -19.91 7.08
CA LEU A 37 14.40 -18.73 7.76
C LEU A 37 13.72 -18.45 9.12
N ALA A 38 12.43 -18.69 9.21
CA ALA A 38 11.67 -18.48 10.46
C ALA A 38 12.08 -19.40 11.60
N LYS A 39 12.72 -20.54 11.31
CA LYS A 39 13.19 -21.53 12.31
C LYS A 39 14.59 -21.25 12.83
N LEU A 40 15.32 -20.32 12.21
CA LEU A 40 16.69 -20.03 12.57
C LEU A 40 16.80 -19.06 13.76
N PRO A 41 17.85 -19.18 14.56
CA PRO A 41 18.27 -18.13 15.49
C PRO A 41 18.48 -16.80 14.75
N ALA A 42 18.26 -15.66 15.43
CA ALA A 42 18.21 -14.34 14.79
C ALA A 42 19.51 -14.00 14.00
N ASP A 43 20.66 -14.32 14.55
CA ASP A 43 21.98 -14.08 13.94
C ASP A 43 22.20 -14.94 12.69
N GLN A 44 21.87 -16.23 12.77
CA GLN A 44 21.96 -17.17 11.64
C GLN A 44 20.99 -16.78 10.52
N ARG A 45 19.76 -16.38 10.91
CA ARG A 45 18.76 -15.89 9.97
C ARG A 45 19.25 -14.64 9.24
N ALA A 46 19.78 -13.66 9.95
CA ALA A 46 20.31 -12.43 9.35
C ALA A 46 21.44 -12.74 8.37
N LYS A 47 22.37 -13.58 8.76
CA LYS A 47 23.51 -14.01 7.90
C LYS A 47 23.00 -14.71 6.64
N GLN A 48 22.12 -15.71 6.78
CA GLN A 48 21.59 -16.45 5.62
C GLN A 48 20.79 -15.55 4.69
N LEU A 49 20.05 -14.61 5.25
CA LEU A 49 19.27 -13.63 4.49
C LEU A 49 20.17 -12.73 3.65
N GLU A 50 21.24 -12.16 4.25
CA GLU A 50 22.19 -11.33 3.52
C GLU A 50 23.01 -12.13 2.48
N GLU A 51 23.43 -13.33 2.80
CA GLU A 51 24.15 -14.20 1.86
C GLU A 51 23.28 -14.58 0.65
N GLY A 52 21.99 -14.90 0.89
CA GLY A 52 21.04 -15.19 -0.17
C GLY A 52 20.79 -13.97 -1.04
N ALA A 53 20.49 -12.83 -0.44
CA ALA A 53 20.26 -11.57 -1.15
C ALA A 53 21.49 -11.11 -1.96
N ARG A 54 22.70 -11.36 -1.46
CA ARG A 54 23.94 -11.08 -2.18
C ARG A 54 24.11 -11.97 -3.43
N LYS A 55 23.68 -13.22 -3.36
CA LYS A 55 23.70 -14.14 -4.52
C LYS A 55 22.66 -13.74 -5.57
N GLU A 56 21.50 -13.28 -5.13
CA GLU A 56 20.45 -12.78 -6.02
C GLU A 56 20.83 -11.47 -6.69
N GLY A 57 21.46 -10.56 -5.97
CA GLY A 57 22.07 -9.33 -6.47
C GLY A 57 21.11 -8.27 -6.96
N SER A 58 19.80 -8.56 -7.04
CA SER A 58 18.79 -7.65 -7.57
C SER A 58 17.45 -7.80 -6.87
N LEU A 59 16.56 -6.80 -7.06
CA LEU A 59 15.20 -6.73 -6.55
C LEU A 59 14.36 -5.88 -7.49
N ASN A 60 13.21 -6.39 -7.96
CA ASN A 60 12.24 -5.65 -8.74
C ASN A 60 11.12 -5.13 -7.85
N PHE A 61 11.06 -3.82 -7.66
CA PHE A 61 10.18 -3.19 -6.70
C PHE A 61 9.20 -2.23 -7.36
N VAL A 62 7.90 -2.50 -7.26
CA VAL A 62 6.84 -1.58 -7.66
C VAL A 62 6.42 -0.75 -6.46
N HIS A 63 6.75 0.55 -6.53
CA HIS A 63 6.55 1.49 -5.45
C HIS A 63 5.43 2.48 -5.77
N THR A 64 4.49 2.65 -4.86
CA THR A 64 3.36 3.59 -5.03
C THR A 64 3.68 5.03 -4.61
N TRP A 65 4.76 5.26 -3.91
CA TRP A 65 5.31 6.62 -3.80
C TRP A 65 6.01 7.00 -5.09
N ARG A 66 6.03 8.29 -5.41
CA ARG A 66 6.52 8.78 -6.70
C ARG A 66 7.70 9.73 -6.55
N GLY A 67 8.47 9.83 -7.61
CA GLY A 67 9.50 10.84 -7.77
C GLY A 67 10.64 10.71 -6.77
N LYS A 68 11.03 11.83 -6.16
CA LYS A 68 12.19 11.90 -5.26
C LYS A 68 12.04 11.02 -4.01
N ILE A 69 10.86 10.99 -3.41
CA ILE A 69 10.61 10.23 -2.17
C ILE A 69 10.82 8.73 -2.38
N ALA A 70 10.32 8.19 -3.48
CA ALA A 70 10.52 6.78 -3.82
C ALA A 70 12.01 6.48 -4.05
N ARG A 71 12.71 7.35 -4.80
CA ARG A 71 14.16 7.19 -5.02
C ARG A 71 14.97 7.28 -3.73
N ASP A 72 14.65 8.22 -2.85
CA ASP A 72 15.35 8.37 -1.57
C ASP A 72 15.21 7.10 -0.70
N HIS A 73 14.02 6.48 -0.68
CA HIS A 73 13.78 5.24 0.05
C HIS A 73 14.62 4.08 -0.50
N VAL A 74 14.63 3.91 -1.82
CA VAL A 74 15.45 2.88 -2.49
C VAL A 74 16.95 3.15 -2.30
N ASN A 75 17.41 4.38 -2.47
CA ASN A 75 18.81 4.76 -2.31
C ASN A 75 19.30 4.50 -0.87
N LEU A 76 18.45 4.72 0.12
CA LEU A 76 18.78 4.47 1.52
C LEU A 76 18.98 2.96 1.78
N PHE A 77 18.14 2.11 1.19
CA PHE A 77 18.32 0.67 1.22
C PHE A 77 19.62 0.24 0.53
N GLN A 78 19.88 0.72 -0.69
CA GLN A 78 21.10 0.37 -1.45
C GLN A 78 22.37 0.91 -0.80
N LYS A 79 22.31 2.01 -0.06
CA LYS A 79 23.42 2.49 0.76
C LYS A 79 23.78 1.49 1.87
N ARG A 80 22.79 0.85 2.46
CA ARG A 80 22.96 -0.15 3.52
C ARG A 80 23.36 -1.51 2.93
N TYR A 81 22.79 -1.88 1.78
CA TYR A 81 22.99 -3.16 1.11
C TYR A 81 23.40 -2.97 -0.36
N PRO A 82 24.64 -2.49 -0.60
CA PRO A 82 25.10 -2.12 -1.96
C PRO A 82 25.22 -3.30 -2.93
N PHE A 83 25.09 -4.49 -2.42
CA PHE A 83 25.10 -5.72 -3.22
C PHE A 83 23.72 -6.10 -3.79
N VAL A 84 22.65 -5.37 -3.47
CA VAL A 84 21.32 -5.54 -4.07
C VAL A 84 21.00 -4.34 -4.92
N LYS A 85 20.93 -4.52 -6.24
CA LYS A 85 20.44 -3.50 -7.16
C LYS A 85 18.91 -3.51 -7.16
N VAL A 86 18.28 -2.38 -6.84
CA VAL A 86 16.82 -2.26 -6.87
C VAL A 86 16.38 -1.63 -8.18
N GLU A 87 15.66 -2.38 -8.99
CA GLU A 87 14.96 -1.87 -10.18
C GLU A 87 13.57 -1.41 -9.73
N MET A 88 13.32 -0.11 -9.82
CA MET A 88 12.11 0.51 -9.28
C MET A 88 11.16 0.97 -10.37
N GLY A 89 9.89 0.54 -10.27
CA GLY A 89 8.77 1.16 -10.98
C GLY A 89 7.94 2.02 -10.01
N ASP A 90 7.64 3.27 -10.38
CA ASP A 90 6.80 4.17 -9.60
C ASP A 90 5.47 4.45 -10.33
N ILE A 91 4.42 3.76 -9.95
CA ILE A 91 3.08 3.90 -10.56
C ILE A 91 1.99 4.02 -9.49
N GLY A 92 0.81 4.51 -9.87
CA GLY A 92 -0.33 4.62 -8.94
C GLY A 92 -0.82 3.26 -8.44
N SER A 93 -1.47 3.23 -7.28
CA SER A 93 -1.89 1.98 -6.64
C SER A 93 -2.79 1.12 -7.51
N GLN A 94 -3.77 1.70 -8.20
CA GLN A 94 -4.67 0.95 -9.08
C GLN A 94 -3.91 0.36 -10.25
N ASP A 95 -3.14 1.18 -10.98
CA ASP A 95 -2.35 0.73 -12.14
C ASP A 95 -1.32 -0.35 -11.72
N ALA A 96 -0.76 -0.22 -10.51
CA ALA A 96 0.17 -1.20 -9.94
C ALA A 96 -0.48 -2.56 -9.71
N ALA A 97 -1.70 -2.57 -9.16
CA ALA A 97 -2.44 -3.81 -8.94
C ALA A 97 -2.84 -4.49 -10.26
N GLU A 98 -3.36 -3.73 -11.21
CA GLU A 98 -3.76 -4.22 -12.53
C GLU A 98 -2.57 -4.79 -13.30
N ARG A 99 -1.47 -4.06 -13.33
CA ARG A 99 -0.22 -4.50 -13.97
C ARG A 99 0.32 -5.77 -13.34
N PHE A 100 0.41 -5.83 -12.02
CA PHE A 100 0.90 -7.01 -11.29
C PHE A 100 0.07 -8.26 -11.61
N ILE A 101 -1.27 -8.14 -11.58
CA ILE A 101 -2.17 -9.25 -11.92
C ILE A 101 -1.97 -9.69 -13.37
N ALA A 102 -1.83 -8.76 -14.30
CA ALA A 102 -1.61 -9.07 -15.71
C ALA A 102 -0.26 -9.78 -15.94
N GLU A 103 0.81 -9.34 -15.26
CA GLU A 103 2.12 -9.98 -15.31
C GLU A 103 2.07 -11.41 -14.80
N GLU A 104 1.44 -11.65 -13.64
CA GLU A 104 1.31 -12.97 -13.05
C GLU A 104 0.42 -13.90 -13.89
N THR A 105 -0.69 -13.40 -14.42
CA THR A 105 -1.58 -14.16 -15.31
C THR A 105 -0.88 -14.61 -16.60
N ALA A 106 0.04 -13.78 -17.11
CA ALA A 106 0.85 -14.09 -18.28
C ALA A 106 2.07 -14.99 -17.96
N GLY A 107 2.26 -15.43 -16.70
CA GLY A 107 3.44 -16.20 -16.25
C GLY A 107 4.74 -15.39 -16.27
N ARG A 108 4.66 -14.08 -16.28
CA ARG A 108 5.80 -13.15 -16.24
C ARG A 108 5.96 -12.61 -14.82
N HIS A 109 6.84 -13.19 -14.05
CA HIS A 109 7.08 -12.83 -12.65
C HIS A 109 8.09 -11.68 -12.56
N LEU A 110 7.67 -10.48 -13.03
CA LEU A 110 8.55 -9.31 -13.17
C LEU A 110 8.63 -8.46 -11.91
N THR A 111 7.70 -8.64 -10.97
CA THR A 111 7.64 -7.86 -9.73
C THR A 111 7.93 -8.77 -8.55
N ASP A 112 8.93 -8.43 -7.73
CA ASP A 112 9.24 -9.16 -6.50
C ASP A 112 8.46 -8.61 -5.31
N ILE A 113 8.48 -7.29 -5.15
CA ILE A 113 7.75 -6.57 -4.10
C ILE A 113 6.82 -5.54 -4.73
N LEU A 114 5.62 -5.45 -4.17
CA LEU A 114 4.60 -4.47 -4.51
C LEU A 114 4.13 -3.74 -3.26
N THR A 115 4.04 -2.40 -3.30
CA THR A 115 3.40 -1.63 -2.23
C THR A 115 2.05 -1.10 -2.69
N LEU A 116 1.05 -1.19 -1.82
CA LEU A 116 -0.29 -0.64 -2.03
C LEU A 116 -0.85 -0.08 -0.72
N GLY A 117 -1.89 0.72 -0.80
CA GLY A 117 -2.79 0.93 0.34
C GLY A 117 -3.55 -0.36 0.65
N VAL A 118 -3.76 -0.68 1.92
CA VAL A 118 -4.39 -1.96 2.32
C VAL A 118 -5.71 -2.25 1.59
N PRO A 119 -6.64 -1.31 1.42
CA PRO A 119 -7.89 -1.60 0.71
C PRO A 119 -7.71 -1.97 -0.77
N ASP A 120 -6.65 -1.47 -1.40
CA ASP A 120 -6.39 -1.72 -2.84
C ASP A 120 -5.86 -3.14 -3.10
N MET A 121 -5.47 -3.85 -2.03
CA MET A 121 -4.87 -5.19 -2.12
C MET A 121 -5.89 -6.33 -2.26
N ALA A 122 -7.17 -6.07 -2.00
CA ALA A 122 -8.19 -7.11 -1.91
C ALA A 122 -8.22 -8.02 -3.15
N VAL A 123 -8.09 -7.43 -4.35
CA VAL A 123 -8.12 -8.18 -5.61
C VAL A 123 -6.91 -9.09 -5.78
N ILE A 124 -5.73 -8.67 -5.33
CA ILE A 124 -4.48 -9.46 -5.38
C ILE A 124 -4.55 -10.63 -4.39
N LEU A 125 -5.03 -10.35 -3.17
CA LEU A 125 -5.16 -11.37 -2.12
C LEU A 125 -6.16 -12.47 -2.49
N LYS A 126 -7.25 -12.11 -3.18
CA LYS A 126 -8.23 -13.08 -3.68
C LYS A 126 -7.65 -14.06 -4.71
N GLN A 127 -6.70 -13.61 -5.52
CA GLN A 127 -6.04 -14.44 -6.52
C GLN A 127 -4.86 -15.23 -5.95
N ASN A 128 -4.56 -15.11 -4.64
CA ASN A 128 -3.47 -15.82 -3.96
C ASN A 128 -2.09 -15.61 -4.65
N LEU A 129 -1.82 -14.37 -5.07
CA LEU A 129 -0.60 -14.01 -5.80
C LEU A 129 0.57 -13.58 -4.90
N VAL A 130 0.36 -13.51 -3.58
CA VAL A 130 1.39 -13.11 -2.63
C VAL A 130 1.74 -14.25 -1.67
N THR A 131 2.97 -14.27 -1.21
CA THR A 131 3.44 -15.25 -0.22
C THR A 131 3.33 -14.68 1.20
N SER A 132 3.15 -15.57 2.18
CA SER A 132 3.25 -15.22 3.59
C SER A 132 4.72 -15.06 3.98
N TYR A 133 5.05 -13.93 4.62
CA TYR A 133 6.37 -13.66 5.17
C TYR A 133 6.29 -13.16 6.61
N PRO A 134 6.46 -14.02 7.61
CA PRO A 134 6.41 -13.66 9.03
C PRO A 134 7.73 -12.95 9.44
N THR A 135 7.89 -11.70 9.03
CA THR A 135 9.06 -10.91 9.38
C THR A 135 9.16 -10.71 10.90
N PRO A 136 10.32 -11.00 11.55
CA PRO A 136 10.51 -10.72 12.96
C PRO A 136 10.58 -9.21 13.25
N ALA A 137 10.75 -8.37 12.25
CA ALA A 137 10.82 -6.93 12.39
C ALA A 137 9.49 -6.31 12.89
N THR A 138 8.35 -7.00 12.70
CA THR A 138 7.05 -6.57 13.26
C THR A 138 7.04 -6.45 14.78
N LYS A 139 7.93 -7.16 15.48
CA LYS A 139 8.11 -7.03 16.94
C LYS A 139 8.56 -5.63 17.38
N LYS A 140 9.13 -4.84 16.47
CA LYS A 140 9.55 -3.46 16.72
C LYS A 140 8.40 -2.46 16.61
N ILE A 141 7.26 -2.86 16.03
CA ILE A 141 6.09 -2.00 15.87
C ILE A 141 5.56 -1.62 17.24
N LEU A 142 5.37 -0.32 17.46
CA LEU A 142 4.88 0.22 18.72
C LEU A 142 3.49 -0.32 19.05
N LYS A 143 3.19 -0.48 20.34
CA LYS A 143 1.96 -1.11 20.83
C LYS A 143 0.69 -0.49 20.22
N GLN A 144 0.64 0.83 20.10
CA GLN A 144 -0.50 1.55 19.52
C GLN A 144 -0.72 1.28 18.02
N TYR A 145 0.29 0.74 17.31
CA TYR A 145 0.24 0.46 15.87
C TYR A 145 0.15 -1.04 15.52
N GLN A 146 0.07 -1.92 16.52
CA GLN A 146 0.02 -3.37 16.27
C GLN A 146 -1.24 -3.82 15.54
N ASN A 147 -2.32 -3.04 15.58
CA ASN A 147 -3.53 -3.30 14.79
C ASN A 147 -3.31 -3.23 13.27
N PHE A 148 -2.18 -2.66 12.80
CA PHE A 148 -1.82 -2.67 11.39
C PHE A 148 -1.19 -4.00 10.95
N ILE A 149 -0.78 -4.88 11.87
CA ILE A 149 -0.16 -6.17 11.53
C ILE A 149 -1.21 -7.13 10.98
N GLU A 150 -0.93 -7.71 9.82
CA GLU A 150 -1.80 -8.70 9.18
C GLU A 150 -1.57 -10.09 9.81
N PRO A 151 -2.64 -10.75 10.33
CA PRO A 151 -2.46 -12.00 11.08
C PRO A 151 -1.89 -13.17 10.30
N GLN A 152 -2.05 -13.20 8.97
CA GLN A 152 -1.55 -14.26 8.09
C GLN A 152 -0.20 -13.90 7.44
N ASN A 153 0.36 -12.73 7.75
CA ASN A 153 1.63 -12.24 7.21
C ASN A 153 1.70 -12.19 5.67
N ARG A 154 0.56 -12.02 4.99
CA ARG A 154 0.49 -11.90 3.52
C ARG A 154 0.97 -10.54 3.04
N TRP A 155 1.06 -9.57 3.94
CA TRP A 155 1.67 -8.27 3.74
C TRP A 155 2.25 -7.74 5.05
N THR A 156 3.22 -6.85 4.93
CA THR A 156 3.86 -6.17 6.06
C THR A 156 3.50 -4.69 6.03
N PRO A 157 2.94 -4.12 7.12
CA PRO A 157 2.78 -2.67 7.21
C PRO A 157 4.16 -2.03 7.31
N TRP A 158 4.38 -0.90 6.61
CA TRP A 158 5.67 -0.22 6.66
C TRP A 158 5.59 1.27 6.96
N TYR A 159 4.43 1.87 6.74
CA TYR A 159 4.03 3.18 7.23
C TYR A 159 2.52 3.21 7.43
N TRP A 160 2.02 4.29 7.98
CA TRP A 160 0.58 4.59 7.99
C TRP A 160 0.33 6.06 7.62
N ALA A 161 -0.89 6.36 7.24
CA ALA A 161 -1.36 7.71 7.00
C ALA A 161 -2.77 7.85 7.56
N GLU A 162 -3.12 9.08 7.87
CA GLU A 162 -4.42 9.47 8.43
C GLU A 162 -5.28 10.20 7.41
N HIS A 163 -6.59 10.13 7.60
CA HIS A 163 -7.53 11.04 6.97
C HIS A 163 -8.05 12.03 8.01
N GLY A 164 -7.97 13.31 7.68
CA GLY A 164 -8.47 14.39 8.51
C GLY A 164 -9.24 15.43 7.70
N ILE A 165 -9.83 16.37 8.40
CA ILE A 165 -10.56 17.50 7.82
C ILE A 165 -9.61 18.69 7.79
N SER A 166 -9.35 19.25 6.61
CA SER A 166 -8.56 20.47 6.44
C SER A 166 -9.48 21.66 6.15
N TYR A 167 -9.10 22.85 6.59
CA TYR A 167 -9.83 24.05 6.29
C TYR A 167 -8.93 25.27 6.09
N ASN A 168 -9.43 26.24 5.32
CA ASN A 168 -8.78 27.54 5.14
C ASN A 168 -9.13 28.45 6.33
N THR A 169 -8.11 28.89 7.07
CA THR A 169 -8.28 29.70 8.31
C THR A 169 -8.71 31.14 8.06
N ASP A 170 -8.60 31.64 6.83
CA ASP A 170 -9.14 32.95 6.44
C ASP A 170 -10.65 32.90 6.24
N LEU A 171 -11.18 31.73 5.78
CA LEU A 171 -12.62 31.52 5.52
C LEU A 171 -13.35 30.93 6.72
N VAL A 172 -12.70 30.03 7.47
CA VAL A 172 -13.32 29.36 8.63
C VAL A 172 -12.51 29.70 9.88
N LYS A 173 -13.18 30.39 10.82
CA LYS A 173 -12.53 30.70 12.11
C LYS A 173 -12.39 29.44 12.97
N PRO A 174 -11.37 29.36 13.85
CA PRO A 174 -11.10 28.17 14.67
C PRO A 174 -12.26 27.71 15.55
N ASP A 175 -13.08 28.63 16.05
CA ASP A 175 -14.28 28.34 16.85
C ASP A 175 -15.44 27.75 16.01
N LYS A 176 -15.44 27.99 14.71
CA LYS A 176 -16.41 27.48 13.72
C LYS A 176 -15.90 26.25 12.97
N ALA A 177 -14.64 25.88 13.15
CA ALA A 177 -14.06 24.75 12.46
C ALA A 177 -14.80 23.43 12.76
N PRO A 178 -14.96 22.53 11.77
CA PRO A 178 -15.57 21.23 11.98
C PRO A 178 -14.68 20.39 12.93
N LYS A 179 -15.28 19.73 13.92
CA LYS A 179 -14.57 18.90 14.92
C LYS A 179 -14.77 17.40 14.67
N ALA A 180 -15.79 17.04 13.91
CA ALA A 180 -16.16 15.67 13.59
C ALA A 180 -16.70 15.60 12.16
N TRP A 181 -16.76 14.39 11.60
CA TRP A 181 -17.23 14.15 10.23
C TRP A 181 -18.66 14.68 9.99
N PHE A 182 -19.56 14.51 10.98
CA PHE A 182 -20.93 15.03 10.87
C PHE A 182 -21.03 16.57 10.93
N ASP A 183 -20.01 17.26 11.43
CA ASP A 183 -20.00 18.72 11.39
C ASP A 183 -19.97 19.28 9.97
N LEU A 184 -19.42 18.52 9.01
CA LEU A 184 -19.41 18.87 7.59
C LEU A 184 -20.82 18.94 6.99
N CYS A 185 -21.83 18.39 7.68
CA CYS A 185 -23.22 18.43 7.27
C CYS A 185 -23.93 19.75 7.67
N LYS A 186 -23.29 20.63 8.45
CA LYS A 186 -23.88 21.90 8.85
C LYS A 186 -24.07 22.82 7.64
N ALA A 187 -25.13 23.66 7.70
CA ALA A 187 -25.45 24.57 6.61
C ALA A 187 -24.33 25.55 6.25
N ASP A 188 -23.46 25.87 7.22
CA ASP A 188 -22.31 26.77 7.03
C ASP A 188 -21.30 26.22 6.02
N PHE A 189 -21.28 24.89 5.80
CA PHE A 189 -20.41 24.21 4.88
C PHE A 189 -21.08 23.78 3.56
N LYS A 190 -22.31 24.22 3.31
CA LYS A 190 -23.02 23.86 2.07
C LYS A 190 -22.29 24.39 0.83
N GLY A 191 -21.93 23.49 -0.09
CA GLY A 191 -21.15 23.82 -1.28
C GLY A 191 -19.70 24.23 -1.02
N GLN A 192 -19.20 24.04 0.21
CA GLN A 192 -17.87 24.47 0.65
C GLN A 192 -16.93 23.32 1.01
N VAL A 193 -17.36 22.07 0.86
CA VAL A 193 -16.55 20.89 1.22
C VAL A 193 -16.17 20.11 -0.02
N SER A 194 -14.89 19.87 -0.24
CA SER A 194 -14.41 19.03 -1.33
C SER A 194 -14.02 17.63 -0.86
N PHE A 195 -14.26 16.63 -1.74
CA PHE A 195 -13.84 15.24 -1.58
C PHE A 195 -13.23 14.72 -2.88
N ASP A 196 -12.35 13.70 -2.80
CA ASP A 196 -12.02 12.90 -3.97
C ASP A 196 -13.28 12.18 -4.50
N PRO A 197 -13.33 11.82 -5.80
CA PRO A 197 -14.23 10.78 -6.28
C PRO A 197 -14.13 9.57 -5.34
N PRO A 198 -15.23 8.82 -5.12
CA PRO A 198 -15.35 7.90 -3.98
C PRO A 198 -14.10 7.04 -3.77
N GLU A 199 -13.27 7.49 -2.83
CA GLU A 199 -12.07 6.77 -2.45
C GLU A 199 -12.47 5.62 -1.53
N THR A 200 -12.27 4.40 -2.01
CA THR A 200 -12.61 3.17 -1.27
C THR A 200 -12.02 3.17 0.14
N ARG A 201 -10.80 3.67 0.30
CA ARG A 201 -10.12 3.76 1.60
C ARG A 201 -10.87 4.63 2.60
N PHE A 202 -11.27 5.82 2.20
CA PHE A 202 -12.00 6.74 3.07
C PHE A 202 -13.37 6.19 3.45
N MET A 203 -14.12 5.65 2.49
CA MET A 203 -15.42 5.02 2.74
C MET A 203 -15.32 3.80 3.66
N ALA A 204 -14.32 2.95 3.44
CA ALA A 204 -14.05 1.81 4.31
C ALA A 204 -13.71 2.26 5.74
N GLY A 205 -12.96 3.34 5.88
CA GLY A 205 -12.65 3.95 7.17
C GLY A 205 -13.89 4.43 7.91
N LEU A 206 -14.78 5.15 7.25
CA LEU A 206 -16.05 5.59 7.83
C LEU A 206 -16.93 4.39 8.24
N TYR A 207 -17.02 3.37 7.38
CA TYR A 207 -17.76 2.15 7.69
C TYR A 207 -17.21 1.44 8.93
N VAL A 208 -15.91 1.27 9.05
CA VAL A 208 -15.27 0.63 10.21
C VAL A 208 -15.45 1.48 11.48
N MET A 209 -15.40 2.80 11.34
CA MET A 209 -15.55 3.74 12.46
C MET A 209 -16.96 3.79 13.03
N MET A 210 -17.99 3.84 12.17
CA MET A 210 -19.35 4.15 12.61
C MET A 210 -20.43 3.14 12.19
N GLY A 211 -20.07 2.11 11.41
CA GLY A 211 -21.00 1.12 10.87
C GLY A 211 -21.76 1.59 9.64
N GLU A 212 -22.38 0.65 8.91
CA GLU A 212 -23.03 0.90 7.61
C GLU A 212 -24.15 1.93 7.70
N ALA A 213 -25.02 1.83 8.72
CA ALA A 213 -26.17 2.70 8.84
C ALA A 213 -25.77 4.18 9.00
N LYS A 214 -24.85 4.48 9.92
CA LYS A 214 -24.36 5.86 10.14
C LYS A 214 -23.52 6.36 8.97
N THR A 215 -22.76 5.50 8.29
CA THR A 215 -22.03 5.89 7.09
C THR A 215 -22.99 6.32 5.97
N LYS A 216 -24.08 5.57 5.74
CA LYS A 216 -25.12 5.96 4.77
C LYS A 216 -25.87 7.23 5.19
N GLU A 217 -26.13 7.43 6.48
CA GLU A 217 -26.69 8.67 7.00
C GLU A 217 -25.76 9.86 6.70
N TRP A 218 -24.46 9.70 6.96
CA TRP A 218 -23.46 10.71 6.65
C TRP A 218 -23.40 11.00 5.13
N PHE A 219 -23.42 9.98 4.26
CA PHE A 219 -23.48 10.16 2.80
C PHE A 219 -24.70 10.99 2.39
N LYS A 220 -25.87 10.68 2.95
CA LYS A 220 -27.12 11.42 2.66
C LYS A 220 -27.00 12.88 3.05
N CYS A 221 -26.50 13.17 4.25
CA CYS A 221 -26.33 14.55 4.69
C CYS A 221 -25.29 15.31 3.86
N MET A 222 -24.18 14.66 3.49
CA MET A 222 -23.19 15.26 2.61
C MET A 222 -23.74 15.55 1.22
N GLY A 223 -24.53 14.63 0.65
CA GLY A 223 -25.21 14.88 -0.62
C GLY A 223 -26.12 16.11 -0.58
N GLN A 224 -26.87 16.28 0.51
CA GLN A 224 -27.71 17.48 0.74
C GLN A 224 -26.87 18.77 0.88
N ASN A 225 -25.63 18.63 1.37
CA ASN A 225 -24.67 19.72 1.49
C ASN A 225 -23.91 20.05 0.19
N GLN A 226 -24.19 19.34 -0.90
CA GLN A 226 -23.67 19.63 -2.23
C GLN A 226 -22.13 19.66 -2.26
N PRO A 227 -21.44 18.55 -1.95
CA PRO A 227 -20.00 18.51 -1.90
C PRO A 227 -19.37 18.71 -3.29
N ILE A 228 -18.20 19.32 -3.33
CA ILE A 228 -17.38 19.46 -4.52
C ILE A 228 -16.61 18.14 -4.71
N ILE A 229 -16.85 17.42 -5.79
CA ILE A 229 -16.16 16.15 -6.09
C ILE A 229 -15.08 16.40 -7.14
N GLN A 230 -13.83 16.40 -6.72
CA GLN A 230 -12.66 16.67 -7.54
C GLN A 230 -11.50 15.76 -7.17
N GLN A 231 -10.85 15.19 -8.17
CA GLN A 231 -9.71 14.28 -7.98
C GLN A 231 -8.45 15.03 -7.56
N GLY A 232 -7.69 14.43 -6.63
CA GLY A 232 -6.35 14.85 -6.26
C GLY A 232 -6.27 15.67 -4.98
N HIS A 233 -5.73 15.09 -3.91
CA HIS A 233 -5.59 15.74 -2.60
C HIS A 233 -4.81 17.05 -2.64
N THR A 234 -3.66 17.10 -3.35
CA THR A 234 -2.82 18.29 -3.45
C THR A 234 -3.54 19.42 -4.21
N GLN A 235 -4.15 19.10 -5.34
CA GLN A 235 -4.86 20.10 -6.14
C GLN A 235 -6.06 20.70 -5.38
N ARG A 236 -6.85 19.86 -4.70
CA ARG A 236 -7.96 20.33 -3.86
C ARG A 236 -7.47 21.20 -2.72
N MET A 237 -6.33 20.85 -2.12
CA MET A 237 -5.73 21.69 -1.08
C MET A 237 -5.32 23.06 -1.63
N GLU A 238 -4.70 23.13 -2.79
CA GLU A 238 -4.33 24.39 -3.44
C GLU A 238 -5.55 25.27 -3.69
N LEU A 239 -6.64 24.70 -4.22
CA LEU A 239 -7.90 25.40 -4.43
C LEU A 239 -8.53 25.88 -3.11
N MET A 240 -8.50 25.06 -2.08
CA MET A 240 -8.94 25.47 -0.74
C MET A 240 -8.10 26.65 -0.20
N LEU A 241 -6.79 26.59 -0.36
CA LEU A 241 -5.89 27.66 0.12
C LEU A 241 -6.09 28.98 -0.64
N THR A 242 -6.49 28.93 -1.92
CA THR A 242 -6.82 30.11 -2.72
C THR A 242 -8.25 30.62 -2.52
N GLY A 243 -9.06 29.93 -1.72
CA GLY A 243 -10.40 30.36 -1.34
C GLY A 243 -11.52 29.89 -2.27
N ASP A 244 -11.28 28.97 -3.18
CA ASP A 244 -12.31 28.38 -4.05
C ASP A 244 -13.38 27.62 -3.24
N HIS A 245 -12.99 26.99 -2.15
CA HIS A 245 -13.85 26.38 -1.15
C HIS A 245 -13.18 26.43 0.23
N ALA A 246 -13.97 26.21 1.29
CA ALA A 246 -13.50 26.45 2.65
C ALA A 246 -12.88 25.22 3.31
N VAL A 247 -13.29 24.00 2.91
CA VAL A 247 -12.95 22.75 3.61
C VAL A 247 -12.62 21.64 2.62
N GLN A 248 -11.60 20.88 2.94
CA GLN A 248 -11.27 19.61 2.27
C GLN A 248 -11.54 18.47 3.26
N GLY A 249 -12.48 17.58 2.93
CA GLY A 249 -13.05 16.62 3.86
C GLY A 249 -12.20 15.38 4.14
N ASP A 250 -11.29 15.00 3.24
CA ASP A 250 -10.49 13.77 3.32
C ASP A 250 -9.02 14.05 2.98
N ASN A 251 -8.36 14.86 3.78
CA ASN A 251 -6.99 15.26 3.53
C ASN A 251 -5.99 14.52 4.43
N TYR A 252 -4.74 14.49 3.98
CA TYR A 252 -3.61 13.96 4.73
C TYR A 252 -2.88 15.08 5.46
N PHE A 253 -2.49 14.82 6.71
CA PHE A 253 -1.79 15.78 7.56
C PHE A 253 -0.51 16.35 6.91
N TYR A 254 0.27 15.49 6.26
CA TYR A 254 1.53 15.90 5.65
C TYR A 254 1.38 16.99 4.59
N THR A 255 0.27 17.05 3.85
CA THR A 255 0.05 18.05 2.78
C THR A 255 0.08 19.47 3.32
N GLY A 256 -0.61 19.68 4.43
CA GLY A 256 -0.67 21.01 5.08
C GLY A 256 0.60 21.38 5.83
N VAL A 257 1.26 20.41 6.46
CA VAL A 257 2.56 20.66 7.11
C VAL A 257 3.62 21.03 6.07
N GLU A 258 3.63 20.38 4.92
CA GLU A 258 4.52 20.74 3.81
C GLU A 258 4.23 22.14 3.26
N ALA A 259 2.95 22.51 3.12
CA ALA A 259 2.56 23.84 2.70
C ALA A 259 3.04 24.91 3.70
N LYS A 260 2.81 24.70 5.01
CA LYS A 260 3.29 25.62 6.08
C LYS A 260 4.81 25.67 6.22
N LYS A 261 5.53 24.61 5.90
CA LYS A 261 7.02 24.64 5.85
C LYS A 261 7.53 25.55 4.72
N LYS A 262 6.80 25.58 3.58
CA LYS A 262 7.14 26.48 2.45
C LYS A 262 6.77 27.93 2.75
N ASP A 263 5.59 28.14 3.31
CA ASP A 263 5.12 29.46 3.76
C ASP A 263 4.38 29.34 5.10
N PRO A 264 4.96 29.83 6.22
CA PRO A 264 4.31 29.78 7.52
C PRO A 264 2.99 30.55 7.60
N LYS A 265 2.74 31.50 6.67
CA LYS A 265 1.49 32.27 6.59
C LYS A 265 0.38 31.53 5.85
N THR A 266 0.64 30.34 5.29
CA THR A 266 -0.38 29.53 4.61
C THR A 266 -1.64 29.41 5.47
N PRO A 267 -2.82 29.80 4.98
CA PRO A 267 -4.07 29.79 5.74
C PRO A 267 -4.65 28.37 5.86
N PHE A 268 -3.92 27.49 6.54
CA PHE A 268 -4.24 26.08 6.67
C PHE A 268 -4.34 25.66 8.13
N ALA A 269 -5.39 24.95 8.45
CA ALA A 269 -5.46 24.13 9.65
C ALA A 269 -6.09 22.76 9.33
N MET A 270 -5.79 21.78 10.15
CA MET A 270 -6.34 20.43 10.04
C MET A 270 -6.87 19.96 11.37
N VAL A 271 -8.01 19.30 11.33
CA VAL A 271 -8.64 18.62 12.45
C VAL A 271 -8.46 17.12 12.29
N LEU A 272 -7.78 16.53 13.24
CA LEU A 272 -7.80 15.09 13.43
C LEU A 272 -9.02 14.74 14.27
N THR A 273 -9.98 14.03 13.67
CA THR A 273 -11.17 13.59 14.39
C THR A 273 -10.79 12.57 15.49
N ALA A 274 -11.61 12.40 16.49
CA ALA A 274 -11.39 11.40 17.52
C ALA A 274 -12.52 10.32 17.44
N PRO A 275 -12.21 9.09 17.02
CA PRO A 275 -10.92 8.56 16.58
C PRO A 275 -10.47 9.05 15.21
N VAL A 276 -9.16 8.98 14.93
CA VAL A 276 -8.57 9.31 13.64
C VAL A 276 -8.69 8.15 12.68
N LEU A 277 -9.22 8.38 11.50
CA LEU A 277 -9.19 7.38 10.43
C LEU A 277 -7.76 7.20 9.93
N SER A 278 -7.30 5.97 9.85
CA SER A 278 -5.94 5.68 9.42
C SER A 278 -5.85 4.38 8.61
N PHE A 279 -4.91 4.32 7.70
CA PHE A 279 -4.64 3.11 6.91
C PHE A 279 -3.13 2.84 6.85
N ALA A 280 -2.79 1.56 6.71
CA ALA A 280 -1.41 1.18 6.46
C ALA A 280 -1.07 1.22 4.96
N GLY A 281 0.13 1.68 4.67
CA GLY A 281 0.81 1.27 3.45
C GLY A 281 1.35 -0.14 3.66
N ALA A 282 1.00 -1.04 2.75
CA ALA A 282 1.36 -2.43 2.84
C ALA A 282 2.40 -2.80 1.79
N MET A 283 3.30 -3.68 2.17
CA MET A 283 4.35 -4.25 1.33
C MET A 283 4.10 -5.76 1.19
N MET A 284 3.87 -6.21 -0.02
CA MET A 284 3.61 -7.61 -0.36
C MET A 284 4.78 -8.19 -1.12
N ILE A 285 5.10 -9.45 -0.87
CA ILE A 285 6.06 -10.21 -1.67
C ILE A 285 5.28 -11.10 -2.64
N ASN A 286 5.65 -11.03 -3.91
CA ASN A 286 5.10 -11.91 -4.94
C ASN A 286 5.35 -13.38 -4.58
N LYS A 287 4.33 -14.22 -4.71
CA LYS A 287 4.45 -15.66 -4.47
C LYS A 287 5.50 -16.33 -5.36
N ASN A 288 5.63 -15.83 -6.59
CA ASN A 288 6.56 -16.31 -7.61
C ASN A 288 7.81 -15.43 -7.75
N THR A 289 8.18 -14.68 -6.70
CA THR A 289 9.37 -13.82 -6.71
C THR A 289 10.62 -14.58 -7.15
N GLN A 290 11.42 -13.94 -7.99
CA GLN A 290 12.70 -14.48 -8.44
C GLN A 290 13.85 -14.16 -7.46
N HIS A 291 13.60 -13.23 -6.50
CA HIS A 291 14.58 -12.75 -5.53
C HIS A 291 14.04 -12.84 -4.08
N PRO A 292 13.74 -14.07 -3.57
CA PRO A 292 13.09 -14.22 -2.27
C PRO A 292 13.91 -13.69 -1.10
N TYR A 293 15.23 -13.84 -1.11
CA TYR A 293 16.10 -13.33 -0.03
C TYR A 293 16.22 -11.81 -0.07
N ALA A 294 16.38 -11.20 -1.24
CA ALA A 294 16.43 -9.75 -1.39
C ALA A 294 15.09 -9.10 -1.01
N SER A 295 13.98 -9.74 -1.37
CA SER A 295 12.63 -9.32 -0.97
C SER A 295 12.46 -9.34 0.54
N ALA A 296 12.82 -10.43 1.20
CA ALA A 296 12.73 -10.55 2.64
C ALA A 296 13.66 -9.55 3.36
N LEU A 297 14.87 -9.34 2.85
CA LEU A 297 15.82 -8.35 3.38
C LEU A 297 15.28 -6.94 3.29
N PHE A 298 14.67 -6.57 2.17
CA PHE A 298 14.05 -5.26 1.97
C PHE A 298 12.88 -5.04 2.94
N VAL A 299 11.99 -6.04 3.08
CA VAL A 299 10.86 -5.97 4.02
C VAL A 299 11.34 -5.83 5.47
N ASP A 300 12.33 -6.60 5.91
CA ASP A 300 12.89 -6.49 7.26
C ASP A 300 13.53 -5.11 7.51
N TRP A 301 14.28 -4.60 6.53
CA TRP A 301 14.91 -3.28 6.61
C TRP A 301 13.88 -2.14 6.69
N THR A 302 12.75 -2.28 6.02
CA THR A 302 11.70 -1.25 6.00
C THR A 302 11.14 -0.91 7.39
N LEU A 303 11.14 -1.86 8.32
CA LEU A 303 10.79 -1.64 9.73
C LEU A 303 12.03 -1.30 10.61
N GLY A 304 13.18 -1.08 10.00
CA GLY A 304 14.39 -0.63 10.65
C GLY A 304 14.45 0.89 10.83
N GLU A 305 15.40 1.33 11.64
CA GLU A 305 15.56 2.73 12.04
C GLU A 305 15.73 3.67 10.86
N ASP A 306 16.60 3.33 9.91
CA ASP A 306 16.88 4.20 8.74
C ASP A 306 15.62 4.49 7.92
N SER A 307 14.86 3.43 7.57
CA SER A 307 13.62 3.57 6.82
C SER A 307 12.55 4.31 7.61
N GLN A 308 12.38 4.00 8.89
CA GLN A 308 11.35 4.63 9.72
C GLN A 308 11.65 6.12 10.01
N ASN A 309 12.93 6.50 10.13
CA ASN A 309 13.34 7.90 10.20
C ASN A 309 13.07 8.65 8.89
N LEU A 310 13.32 8.02 7.73
CA LEU A 310 12.94 8.61 6.44
C LEU A 310 11.42 8.81 6.36
N ILE A 311 10.62 7.80 6.70
CA ILE A 311 9.16 7.86 6.72
C ILE A 311 8.67 9.03 7.58
N ASN A 312 9.26 9.17 8.77
CA ASN A 312 8.97 10.27 9.68
C ASN A 312 9.36 11.65 9.10
N SER A 313 10.52 11.75 8.44
CA SER A 313 11.01 13.00 7.85
C SER A 313 10.11 13.53 6.73
N ILE A 314 9.42 12.65 6.03
CA ILE A 314 8.43 12.98 4.98
C ILE A 314 7.00 13.05 5.53
N LEU A 315 6.85 13.14 6.84
CA LEU A 315 5.56 13.33 7.52
C LEU A 315 4.55 12.20 7.30
N ARG A 316 5.03 11.00 6.99
CA ARG A 316 4.23 9.77 7.04
C ARG A 316 4.29 9.18 8.43
N GLY A 317 3.28 8.43 8.81
CA GLY A 317 3.25 7.76 10.11
C GLY A 317 4.27 6.61 10.18
N PRO A 318 5.33 6.72 10.98
CA PRO A 318 6.23 5.61 11.22
C PRO A 318 5.57 4.58 12.14
N LEU A 319 6.05 3.35 12.13
CA LEU A 319 5.50 2.26 12.93
C LEU A 319 6.36 1.91 14.15
N THR A 320 7.67 2.16 14.08
CA THR A 320 8.62 1.73 15.12
C THR A 320 9.20 2.87 15.94
N ILE A 321 8.86 4.11 15.58
CA ILE A 321 9.20 5.32 16.33
C ILE A 321 7.95 6.19 16.52
N LYS A 322 7.99 7.14 17.46
CA LYS A 322 6.87 8.03 17.72
C LYS A 322 6.64 9.00 16.55
N HIS A 323 5.37 9.26 16.26
CA HIS A 323 5.00 10.28 15.28
C HIS A 323 5.23 11.68 15.87
N PRO A 324 5.89 12.62 15.15
CA PRO A 324 6.31 13.90 15.73
C PRO A 324 5.16 14.88 15.96
N TYR A 325 4.02 14.68 15.29
CA TYR A 325 2.90 15.65 15.27
C TYR A 325 1.61 15.11 15.89
N LEU A 326 1.58 13.83 16.30
CA LEU A 326 0.40 13.24 16.90
C LEU A 326 0.64 12.96 18.38
N PRO A 327 -0.37 13.18 19.23
CA PRO A 327 -0.30 12.77 20.63
C PRO A 327 -0.08 11.26 20.78
N ASP A 328 0.62 10.84 21.81
CA ASP A 328 0.89 9.42 22.08
C ASP A 328 -0.38 8.61 22.37
N ASP A 329 -1.43 9.26 22.83
CA ASP A 329 -2.72 8.67 23.20
C ASP A 329 -3.78 8.74 22.09
N VAL A 330 -3.37 9.14 20.87
CA VAL A 330 -4.29 9.21 19.74
C VAL A 330 -4.93 7.86 19.46
N LYS A 331 -6.25 7.83 19.42
CA LYS A 331 -7.01 6.63 19.03
C LYS A 331 -7.11 6.59 17.51
N LEU A 332 -6.53 5.53 16.94
CA LEU A 332 -6.60 5.26 15.50
C LEU A 332 -7.72 4.25 15.22
N VAL A 333 -8.54 4.52 14.23
CA VAL A 333 -9.34 3.51 13.56
C VAL A 333 -8.57 3.06 12.34
N THR A 334 -8.02 1.86 12.44
CA THR A 334 -7.38 1.19 11.32
C THR A 334 -8.44 0.44 10.54
N TYR A 335 -8.57 0.72 9.27
CA TYR A 335 -9.42 -0.09 8.43
C TYR A 335 -8.59 -1.02 7.56
N ASN A 336 -8.96 -2.27 7.64
CA ASN A 336 -8.46 -3.32 6.79
C ASN A 336 -9.36 -3.44 5.53
N ILE A 337 -9.11 -4.47 4.75
CA ILE A 337 -9.95 -4.80 3.60
C ILE A 337 -11.38 -5.05 4.07
N VAL A 338 -12.32 -4.27 3.56
CA VAL A 338 -13.75 -4.58 3.66
C VAL A 338 -14.17 -5.44 2.47
N GLY A 339 -15.17 -6.30 2.65
CA GLY A 339 -15.65 -7.19 1.58
C GLY A 339 -16.15 -6.40 0.36
N ASP A 340 -16.04 -6.97 -0.84
CA ASP A 340 -16.44 -6.32 -2.10
C ASP A 340 -17.91 -5.92 -2.12
N ASP A 341 -18.76 -6.73 -1.53
CA ASP A 341 -20.18 -6.47 -1.41
C ASP A 341 -20.45 -5.22 -0.55
N ILE A 342 -19.67 -5.03 0.53
CA ILE A 342 -19.72 -3.83 1.37
C ILE A 342 -19.21 -2.62 0.57
N THR A 343 -18.04 -2.76 -0.06
CA THR A 343 -17.46 -1.71 -0.90
C THR A 343 -18.43 -1.27 -1.98
N LYS A 344 -19.04 -2.19 -2.70
CA LYS A 344 -20.04 -1.91 -3.74
C LYS A 344 -21.24 -1.14 -3.18
N ARG A 345 -21.83 -1.61 -2.06
CA ARG A 345 -22.97 -0.93 -1.42
C ARG A 345 -22.64 0.48 -0.93
N LEU A 346 -21.42 0.70 -0.45
CA LEU A 346 -20.96 2.03 -0.03
C LEU A 346 -20.82 2.98 -1.23
N HIS A 347 -20.22 2.50 -2.32
CA HIS A 347 -20.09 3.29 -3.56
C HIS A 347 -21.46 3.63 -4.17
N GLU A 348 -22.38 2.67 -4.22
CA GLU A 348 -23.75 2.91 -4.69
C GLU A 348 -24.46 3.94 -3.82
N ALA A 349 -24.40 3.81 -2.49
CA ALA A 349 -25.02 4.75 -1.56
C ALA A 349 -24.42 6.16 -1.67
N TRP A 350 -23.11 6.29 -1.84
CA TRP A 350 -22.45 7.58 -2.06
C TRP A 350 -22.89 8.22 -3.37
N ASN A 351 -22.79 7.48 -4.49
CA ASN A 351 -23.18 7.99 -5.81
C ASN A 351 -24.65 8.41 -5.86
N GLN A 352 -25.52 7.66 -5.22
CA GLN A 352 -26.93 8.02 -5.08
C GLN A 352 -27.10 9.33 -4.28
N SER A 353 -26.35 9.49 -3.19
CA SER A 353 -26.44 10.68 -2.31
C SER A 353 -26.04 11.98 -3.01
N ILE A 354 -25.05 11.92 -3.93
CA ILE A 354 -24.57 13.08 -4.70
C ILE A 354 -25.19 13.21 -6.09
N GLY A 355 -26.26 12.45 -6.38
CA GLY A 355 -27.00 12.55 -7.64
C GLY A 355 -26.29 11.99 -8.88
N ARG A 356 -25.26 11.13 -8.72
CA ARG A 356 -24.54 10.47 -9.82
C ARG A 356 -25.16 9.15 -10.29
N MET A 357 -26.16 8.65 -9.57
CA MET A 357 -26.99 7.50 -9.97
C MET A 357 -28.46 7.95 -9.91
N LYS A 358 -29.20 7.69 -11.00
CA LYS A 358 -30.66 7.84 -11.06
C LYS A 358 -31.33 6.56 -10.56
#